data_80ada05a934b54f030457ca4213049b6
#
_entry.id   80ada05a934b54f030457ca4213049b6
#
_cell.length_a   1.000
_cell.length_b   1.000
_cell.length_c   1.000
_cell.angle_alpha   90.00
_cell.angle_beta   90.00
_cell.angle_gamma   90.00
#
_symmetry.space_group_name_H-M   'P 1'
#
loop_
_entity.id
_entity.type
_entity.pdbx_description
1 polymer ?
#
loop_
_entity_poly.entity_id
_entity_poly.type
_entity_poly.pdbx_seq_one_letter_code
_entity_poly.pdbx_strand_id
1 'polypeptide(L)'
;MEKYEIPETGRVTVLTGTQEIKVVEEPIPEISDDEVLVKVEQTGICGTDVHEYKGDPFHYIPIELGHEGTGTIVKLGKNVTKDYYGKTLKLGDKVVTGLRPCGECDTCKYDAEHIHLCEHGEIFGLIPGEEAIKNMNGWFGEYMKINAGGVIFNVSDMDVDLRTLIEPTAVVVHAVEKAKEVFNFKHGSYVLIQGCGPIGLLLLTTVRTMGIRNIIAVDGDNNRLEWAKKLGAHYTVNFMEEDAIRKVKDITNGRGADMGFQCTGSPKAASTIFKYIRRGGSMCELGFFTNNGDTTYNPHLDFCNKEIKVTGSWTYQADDWVHAMDVLKEAQERGLPVTGLLTHKYPLAKINEAMKMNMSMQGLKIVVLGE
;
A
#
# COMPACT_ATOMS: atom_id res chain seq x y z
N MET A 1 -28.23 -21.86 -4.03
CA MET A 1 -26.84 -21.45 -3.72
C MET A 1 -25.98 -21.92 -4.87
N GLU A 2 -25.39 -21.02 -5.63
CA GLU A 2 -24.40 -21.39 -6.65
C GLU A 2 -23.28 -22.14 -5.93
N LYS A 3 -23.02 -23.36 -6.37
CA LYS A 3 -21.91 -24.17 -5.88
C LYS A 3 -20.75 -23.89 -6.83
N TYR A 4 -19.72 -23.20 -6.34
CA TYR A 4 -18.49 -23.07 -7.13
C TYR A 4 -17.84 -24.43 -7.27
N GLU A 5 -17.50 -24.83 -8.50
CA GLU A 5 -16.63 -25.98 -8.74
C GLU A 5 -15.21 -25.55 -8.39
N ILE A 6 -14.68 -26.12 -7.30
CA ILE A 6 -13.31 -25.89 -6.85
C ILE A 6 -12.50 -27.09 -7.33
N PRO A 7 -11.42 -26.91 -8.13
CA PRO A 7 -10.57 -28.00 -8.56
C PRO A 7 -9.81 -28.63 -7.38
N GLU A 8 -9.17 -29.77 -7.61
CA GLU A 8 -8.36 -30.43 -6.57
C GLU A 8 -7.06 -29.67 -6.29
N THR A 9 -6.50 -29.02 -7.30
CA THR A 9 -5.26 -28.25 -7.24
C THR A 9 -5.43 -26.85 -7.80
N GLY A 10 -4.54 -25.94 -7.44
CA GLY A 10 -4.46 -24.60 -7.98
C GLY A 10 -3.01 -24.11 -8.08
N ARG A 11 -2.76 -23.17 -8.96
CA ARG A 11 -1.42 -22.59 -9.14
C ARG A 11 -1.17 -21.47 -8.15
N VAL A 12 0.01 -21.49 -7.54
CA VAL A 12 0.55 -20.43 -6.69
C VAL A 12 1.95 -20.07 -7.15
N THR A 13 2.44 -18.89 -6.76
CA THR A 13 3.82 -18.50 -7.02
C THR A 13 4.65 -18.62 -5.75
N VAL A 14 5.84 -19.19 -5.86
CA VAL A 14 6.76 -19.33 -4.74
C VAL A 14 8.09 -18.67 -5.09
N LEU A 15 8.49 -17.70 -4.27
CA LEU A 15 9.84 -17.16 -4.28
C LEU A 15 10.75 -18.18 -3.55
N THR A 16 11.54 -18.95 -4.32
CA THR A 16 12.38 -20.02 -3.80
C THR A 16 13.82 -19.59 -3.58
N GLY A 17 14.21 -18.45 -4.09
CA GLY A 17 15.53 -17.85 -3.96
C GLY A 17 15.54 -16.44 -4.53
N THR A 18 16.59 -15.70 -4.32
CA THR A 18 16.73 -14.33 -4.84
C THR A 18 16.54 -14.30 -6.36
N GLN A 19 15.57 -13.53 -6.84
CA GLN A 19 15.16 -13.41 -8.24
C GLN A 19 14.67 -14.73 -8.88
N GLU A 20 14.20 -15.66 -8.07
CA GLU A 20 13.71 -16.97 -8.52
C GLU A 20 12.28 -17.21 -8.03
N ILE A 21 11.28 -16.78 -8.81
CA ILE A 21 9.86 -17.12 -8.60
C ILE A 21 9.46 -18.27 -9.52
N LYS A 22 8.89 -19.31 -8.93
CA LYS A 22 8.30 -20.45 -9.63
C LYS A 22 6.79 -20.44 -9.49
N VAL A 23 6.10 -20.78 -10.58
CA VAL A 23 4.68 -21.13 -10.51
C VAL A 23 4.63 -22.64 -10.23
N VAL A 24 4.01 -23.02 -9.14
CA VAL A 24 3.84 -24.41 -8.72
C VAL A 24 2.36 -24.74 -8.60
N GLU A 25 2.04 -26.02 -8.72
CA GLU A 25 0.68 -26.52 -8.52
C GLU A 25 0.60 -27.19 -7.15
N GLU A 26 -0.30 -26.69 -6.31
CA GLU A 26 -0.52 -27.18 -4.94
C GLU A 26 -1.96 -27.65 -4.75
N PRO A 27 -2.23 -28.64 -3.90
CA PRO A 27 -3.58 -28.99 -3.51
C PRO A 27 -4.31 -27.78 -2.89
N ILE A 28 -5.57 -27.56 -3.31
CA ILE A 28 -6.37 -26.49 -2.68
C ILE A 28 -6.65 -26.88 -1.22
N PRO A 29 -6.26 -26.03 -0.25
CA PRO A 29 -6.39 -26.35 1.15
C PRO A 29 -7.84 -26.47 1.59
N GLU A 30 -8.12 -27.42 2.47
CA GLU A 30 -9.38 -27.44 3.21
C GLU A 30 -9.46 -26.23 4.14
N ILE A 31 -10.68 -25.73 4.34
CA ILE A 31 -10.91 -24.64 5.28
C ILE A 31 -11.63 -25.16 6.53
N SER A 32 -11.28 -24.59 7.67
CA SER A 32 -12.01 -24.77 8.94
C SER A 32 -13.31 -23.94 8.95
N ASP A 33 -14.04 -24.05 10.06
CA ASP A 33 -15.26 -23.29 10.28
C ASP A 33 -15.05 -21.78 10.39
N ASP A 34 -13.82 -21.33 10.60
CA ASP A 34 -13.43 -19.91 10.84
C ASP A 34 -12.59 -19.32 9.70
N GLU A 35 -12.46 -20.04 8.58
CA GLU A 35 -11.61 -19.65 7.45
C GLU A 35 -12.43 -19.41 6.18
N VAL A 36 -11.79 -18.80 5.19
CA VAL A 36 -12.41 -18.48 3.89
C VAL A 36 -11.47 -18.86 2.77
N LEU A 37 -12.00 -19.49 1.71
CA LEU A 37 -11.28 -19.69 0.45
C LEU A 37 -11.79 -18.68 -0.58
N VAL A 38 -10.85 -17.97 -1.19
CA VAL A 38 -11.10 -16.94 -2.19
C VAL A 38 -10.50 -17.37 -3.52
N LYS A 39 -11.26 -17.27 -4.63
CA LYS A 39 -10.70 -17.30 -5.97
C LYS A 39 -10.15 -15.93 -6.29
N VAL A 40 -8.85 -15.82 -6.52
CA VAL A 40 -8.17 -14.56 -6.80
C VAL A 40 -8.61 -13.99 -8.14
N GLU A 41 -8.88 -12.68 -8.20
CA GLU A 41 -9.18 -11.99 -9.46
C GLU A 41 -7.96 -11.22 -9.96
N GLN A 42 -7.36 -10.40 -9.10
CA GLN A 42 -6.11 -9.72 -9.41
C GLN A 42 -5.40 -9.21 -8.14
N THR A 43 -4.10 -8.96 -8.28
CA THR A 43 -3.23 -8.52 -7.19
C THR A 43 -2.22 -7.51 -7.69
N GLY A 44 -2.05 -6.40 -6.99
CA GLY A 44 -0.99 -5.42 -7.24
C GLY A 44 0.39 -5.95 -6.81
N ILE A 45 1.44 -5.54 -7.52
CA ILE A 45 2.82 -5.75 -7.08
C ILE A 45 3.26 -4.53 -6.25
N CYS A 46 3.64 -4.78 -5.01
CA CYS A 46 4.19 -3.78 -4.09
C CYS A 46 5.71 -3.65 -4.21
N GLY A 47 6.25 -2.56 -3.70
CA GLY A 47 7.69 -2.40 -3.49
C GLY A 47 8.26 -3.46 -2.56
N THR A 48 7.51 -3.92 -1.56
CA THR A 48 7.89 -4.99 -0.64
C THR A 48 8.15 -6.29 -1.40
N ASP A 49 7.25 -6.71 -2.30
CA ASP A 49 7.44 -7.91 -3.12
C ASP A 49 8.74 -7.84 -3.95
N VAL A 50 9.05 -6.64 -4.48
CA VAL A 50 10.27 -6.42 -5.26
C VAL A 50 11.51 -6.45 -4.38
N HIS A 51 11.46 -5.97 -3.13
CA HIS A 51 12.59 -6.03 -2.21
C HIS A 51 12.89 -7.47 -1.80
N GLU A 52 11.85 -8.27 -1.48
CA GLU A 52 11.99 -9.70 -1.23
C GLU A 52 12.56 -10.43 -2.44
N TYR A 53 12.01 -10.16 -3.62
CA TYR A 53 12.50 -10.75 -4.88
C TYR A 53 13.98 -10.43 -5.13
N LYS A 54 14.46 -9.21 -4.84
CA LYS A 54 15.83 -8.79 -5.11
C LYS A 54 16.85 -9.29 -4.12
N GLY A 55 16.52 -9.41 -2.85
CA GLY A 55 17.55 -9.59 -1.83
C GLY A 55 17.10 -10.20 -0.52
N ASP A 56 15.83 -10.58 -0.36
CA ASP A 56 15.29 -11.21 0.86
C ASP A 56 15.66 -10.44 2.16
N PRO A 57 15.37 -9.12 2.24
CA PRO A 57 15.78 -8.30 3.38
C PRO A 57 15.11 -8.69 4.70
N PHE A 58 13.98 -9.40 4.65
CA PHE A 58 13.24 -9.88 5.82
C PHE A 58 13.49 -11.36 6.12
N HIS A 59 14.28 -12.05 5.28
CA HIS A 59 14.57 -13.50 5.41
C HIS A 59 13.32 -14.37 5.38
N TYR A 60 12.42 -14.09 4.43
CA TYR A 60 11.14 -14.78 4.28
C TYR A 60 11.16 -15.96 3.30
N ILE A 61 12.22 -16.13 2.50
CA ILE A 61 12.32 -17.22 1.52
C ILE A 61 12.42 -18.61 2.23
N PRO A 62 11.60 -19.62 1.84
CA PRO A 62 10.61 -19.60 0.75
C PRO A 62 9.30 -18.91 1.16
N ILE A 63 8.69 -18.17 0.23
CA ILE A 63 7.46 -17.43 0.48
C ILE A 63 6.56 -17.37 -0.76
N GLU A 64 5.25 -17.38 -0.56
CA GLU A 64 4.24 -16.95 -1.52
C GLU A 64 3.96 -15.46 -1.30
N LEU A 65 4.27 -14.64 -2.31
CA LEU A 65 4.12 -13.19 -2.24
C LEU A 65 2.72 -12.72 -2.68
N GLY A 66 2.54 -11.40 -2.65
CA GLY A 66 1.31 -10.72 -3.05
C GLY A 66 0.39 -10.43 -1.87
N HIS A 67 0.23 -9.13 -1.55
CA HIS A 67 -0.58 -8.67 -0.42
C HIS A 67 -1.60 -7.57 -0.80
N GLU A 68 -1.58 -7.09 -2.04
CA GLU A 68 -2.52 -6.10 -2.58
C GLU A 68 -3.62 -6.77 -3.43
N GLY A 69 -4.22 -7.85 -2.93
CA GLY A 69 -5.10 -8.72 -3.71
C GLY A 69 -6.59 -8.55 -3.45
N THR A 70 -7.40 -8.97 -4.41
CA THR A 70 -8.86 -9.07 -4.32
C THR A 70 -9.37 -10.32 -5.03
N GLY A 71 -10.48 -10.85 -4.57
CA GLY A 71 -11.07 -12.05 -5.18
C GLY A 71 -12.50 -12.33 -4.73
N THR A 72 -13.00 -13.48 -5.15
CA THR A 72 -14.38 -13.93 -4.90
C THR A 72 -14.39 -15.04 -3.86
N ILE A 73 -15.24 -14.94 -2.83
CA ILE A 73 -15.47 -16.02 -1.87
C ILE A 73 -16.06 -17.23 -2.60
N VAL A 74 -15.35 -18.36 -2.59
CA VAL A 74 -15.78 -19.64 -3.20
C VAL A 74 -16.09 -20.72 -2.17
N LYS A 75 -15.55 -20.61 -0.96
CA LYS A 75 -15.87 -21.46 0.20
C LYS A 75 -15.83 -20.61 1.46
N LEU A 76 -16.81 -20.78 2.35
CA LEU A 76 -16.99 -19.94 3.53
C LEU A 76 -17.21 -20.81 4.75
N GLY A 77 -16.37 -20.65 5.77
CA GLY A 77 -16.51 -21.32 7.05
C GLY A 77 -17.83 -20.91 7.75
N LYS A 78 -18.45 -21.83 8.47
CA LYS A 78 -19.79 -21.62 9.05
C LYS A 78 -19.85 -20.49 10.08
N ASN A 79 -18.73 -20.17 10.74
CA ASN A 79 -18.63 -19.13 11.75
C ASN A 79 -18.33 -17.75 11.11
N VAL A 80 -17.86 -17.71 9.86
CA VAL A 80 -17.53 -16.46 9.15
C VAL A 80 -18.80 -15.92 8.47
N THR A 81 -19.58 -15.15 9.22
CA THR A 81 -20.89 -14.68 8.76
C THR A 81 -20.93 -13.20 8.39
N LYS A 82 -19.92 -12.45 8.85
CA LYS A 82 -19.83 -10.99 8.66
C LYS A 82 -18.40 -10.57 8.39
N ASP A 83 -18.25 -9.48 7.66
CA ASP A 83 -16.98 -8.79 7.50
C ASP A 83 -16.64 -7.94 8.75
N TYR A 84 -15.50 -7.26 8.72
CA TYR A 84 -15.02 -6.42 9.82
C TYR A 84 -16.04 -5.36 10.26
N TYR A 85 -16.85 -4.83 9.35
CA TYR A 85 -17.87 -3.80 9.62
C TYR A 85 -19.27 -4.37 9.92
N GLY A 86 -19.38 -5.69 9.99
CA GLY A 86 -20.65 -6.35 10.28
C GLY A 86 -21.56 -6.55 9.07
N LYS A 87 -21.08 -6.27 7.83
CA LYS A 87 -21.78 -6.60 6.58
C LYS A 87 -21.77 -8.12 6.38
N THR A 88 -22.93 -8.69 6.09
CA THR A 88 -23.07 -10.14 5.88
C THR A 88 -22.18 -10.62 4.74
N LEU A 89 -21.47 -11.73 4.97
CA LEU A 89 -20.67 -12.42 3.97
C LEU A 89 -21.42 -13.63 3.41
N LYS A 90 -21.28 -13.89 2.13
CA LYS A 90 -21.85 -15.03 1.42
C LYS A 90 -20.94 -15.47 0.27
N LEU A 91 -21.16 -16.66 -0.25
CA LEU A 91 -20.52 -17.13 -1.45
C LEU A 91 -20.78 -16.16 -2.63
N GLY A 92 -19.74 -15.88 -3.40
CA GLY A 92 -19.77 -14.94 -4.52
C GLY A 92 -19.45 -13.49 -4.15
N ASP A 93 -19.40 -13.14 -2.88
CA ASP A 93 -18.98 -11.80 -2.47
C ASP A 93 -17.52 -11.55 -2.83
N LYS A 94 -17.23 -10.30 -3.21
CA LYS A 94 -15.89 -9.82 -3.51
C LYS A 94 -15.25 -9.29 -2.24
N VAL A 95 -14.02 -9.72 -1.98
CA VAL A 95 -13.34 -9.39 -0.73
C VAL A 95 -11.89 -8.96 -0.93
N VAL A 96 -11.42 -8.23 0.05
CA VAL A 96 -10.01 -7.95 0.33
C VAL A 96 -9.73 -8.31 1.79
N THR A 97 -8.46 -8.52 2.15
CA THR A 97 -8.07 -8.86 3.53
C THR A 97 -6.85 -8.06 3.98
N GLY A 98 -6.85 -7.69 5.24
CA GLY A 98 -5.80 -6.92 5.88
C GLY A 98 -4.95 -7.72 6.86
N LEU A 99 -4.24 -7.02 7.73
CA LEU A 99 -3.41 -7.56 8.79
C LEU A 99 -4.20 -8.50 9.71
N ARG A 100 -3.60 -9.64 10.05
CA ARG A 100 -4.06 -10.54 11.10
C ARG A 100 -3.20 -10.33 12.37
N PRO A 101 -3.71 -9.69 13.41
CA PRO A 101 -2.99 -9.55 14.67
C PRO A 101 -2.90 -10.89 15.40
N CYS A 102 -1.85 -11.12 16.20
CA CYS A 102 -1.67 -12.38 16.91
C CYS A 102 -2.63 -12.55 18.12
N GLY A 103 -3.15 -11.44 18.66
CA GLY A 103 -4.03 -11.46 19.85
C GLY A 103 -3.32 -11.71 21.17
N GLU A 104 -2.01 -11.98 21.20
CA GLU A 104 -1.30 -12.49 22.38
C GLU A 104 -0.17 -11.55 22.87
N CYS A 105 0.46 -10.76 22.00
CA CYS A 105 1.52 -9.84 22.40
C CYS A 105 0.99 -8.65 23.21
N ASP A 106 1.89 -7.89 23.81
CA ASP A 106 1.53 -6.74 24.65
C ASP A 106 0.76 -5.68 23.86
N THR A 107 1.15 -5.41 22.60
CA THR A 107 0.40 -4.50 21.72
C THR A 107 -1.06 -4.95 21.56
N CYS A 108 -1.29 -6.23 21.27
CA CYS A 108 -2.65 -6.75 21.09
C CYS A 108 -3.50 -6.70 22.37
N LYS A 109 -2.88 -6.88 23.54
CA LYS A 109 -3.58 -6.94 24.83
C LYS A 109 -3.83 -5.58 25.47
N TYR A 110 -2.90 -4.64 25.28
CA TYR A 110 -2.86 -3.40 26.08
C TYR A 110 -2.87 -2.12 25.23
N ASP A 111 -2.68 -2.22 23.91
CA ASP A 111 -2.57 -1.06 23.03
C ASP A 111 -3.35 -1.28 21.71
N ALA A 112 -4.66 -1.39 21.83
CA ALA A 112 -5.55 -1.64 20.69
C ALA A 112 -5.51 -0.51 19.64
N GLU A 113 -5.10 0.71 20.04
CA GLU A 113 -4.95 1.85 19.14
C GLU A 113 -3.76 1.68 18.16
N HIS A 114 -2.80 0.79 18.50
CA HIS A 114 -1.61 0.52 17.69
C HIS A 114 -1.50 -0.96 17.29
N ILE A 115 -2.61 -1.65 17.10
CA ILE A 115 -2.65 -3.08 16.79
C ILE A 115 -1.86 -3.45 15.52
N HIS A 116 -1.69 -2.51 14.60
CA HIS A 116 -0.85 -2.63 13.42
C HIS A 116 0.65 -2.80 13.74
N LEU A 117 1.08 -2.48 14.98
CA LEU A 117 2.42 -2.72 15.49
C LEU A 117 2.53 -4.05 16.23
N CYS A 118 1.60 -4.98 16.01
CA CYS A 118 1.64 -6.32 16.56
C CYS A 118 2.97 -7.00 16.22
N GLU A 119 3.69 -7.49 17.25
CA GLU A 119 5.02 -8.11 17.08
C GLU A 119 5.00 -9.39 16.25
N HIS A 120 3.85 -10.08 16.22
CA HIS A 120 3.64 -11.33 15.50
C HIS A 120 2.45 -11.23 14.53
N GLY A 121 2.18 -10.01 14.05
CA GLY A 121 1.13 -9.76 13.07
C GLY A 121 1.49 -10.38 11.72
N GLU A 122 0.49 -10.95 11.07
CA GLU A 122 0.64 -11.54 9.74
C GLU A 122 -0.05 -10.69 8.69
N ILE A 123 0.64 -10.47 7.58
CA ILE A 123 0.06 -9.91 6.35
C ILE A 123 0.05 -11.04 5.33
N PHE A 124 -1.12 -11.38 4.81
CA PHE A 124 -1.26 -12.39 3.77
C PHE A 124 -0.40 -12.03 2.55
N GLY A 125 0.43 -12.98 2.08
CA GLY A 125 1.45 -12.74 1.06
C GLY A 125 2.79 -12.24 1.62
N LEU A 126 2.92 -12.15 2.95
CA LEU A 126 4.18 -11.89 3.66
C LEU A 126 4.36 -12.86 4.84
N ILE A 127 3.72 -14.02 4.80
CA ILE A 127 3.87 -15.10 5.79
C ILE A 127 4.91 -16.09 5.25
N PRO A 128 6.07 -16.24 5.90
CA PRO A 128 7.14 -17.08 5.39
C PRO A 128 6.88 -18.59 5.63
N GLY A 129 7.56 -19.42 4.85
CA GLY A 129 7.67 -20.85 5.08
C GLY A 129 6.71 -21.72 4.28
N GLU A 130 7.05 -23.01 4.19
CA GLU A 130 6.31 -23.99 3.38
C GLU A 130 4.85 -24.17 3.81
N GLU A 131 4.55 -24.01 5.09
CA GLU A 131 3.19 -24.17 5.58
C GLU A 131 2.26 -23.06 5.06
N ALA A 132 2.75 -21.82 4.96
CA ALA A 132 2.00 -20.72 4.37
C ALA A 132 1.74 -20.96 2.87
N ILE A 133 2.71 -21.52 2.15
CA ILE A 133 2.58 -21.88 0.74
C ILE A 133 1.53 -22.96 0.54
N LYS A 134 1.58 -24.06 1.32
CA LYS A 134 0.57 -25.13 1.29
C LYS A 134 -0.84 -24.65 1.65
N ASN A 135 -0.93 -23.58 2.45
CA ASN A 135 -2.20 -22.93 2.80
C ASN A 135 -2.62 -21.86 1.79
N MET A 136 -1.84 -21.63 0.74
CA MET A 136 -2.14 -20.57 -0.24
C MET A 136 -2.43 -19.23 0.45
N ASN A 137 -1.48 -18.76 1.28
CA ASN A 137 -1.67 -17.53 2.06
C ASN A 137 -1.17 -16.27 1.36
N GLY A 138 -0.80 -16.33 0.07
CA GLY A 138 -0.44 -15.21 -0.77
C GLY A 138 -1.46 -14.94 -1.87
N TRP A 139 -1.49 -13.72 -2.39
CA TRP A 139 -2.40 -13.33 -3.46
C TRP A 139 -1.83 -13.56 -4.87
N PHE A 140 -0.54 -13.94 -5.03
CA PHE A 140 -0.01 -14.33 -6.34
C PHE A 140 -0.31 -15.81 -6.62
N GLY A 141 -1.59 -16.14 -6.69
CA GLY A 141 -2.12 -17.46 -6.94
C GLY A 141 -3.49 -17.42 -7.60
N GLU A 142 -4.05 -18.59 -7.94
CA GLU A 142 -5.43 -18.72 -8.42
C GLU A 142 -6.43 -18.71 -7.26
N TYR A 143 -5.99 -19.20 -6.11
CA TYR A 143 -6.77 -19.25 -4.88
C TYR A 143 -5.94 -18.72 -3.73
N MET A 144 -6.63 -18.22 -2.72
CA MET A 144 -6.02 -17.71 -1.50
C MET A 144 -6.90 -18.10 -0.32
N LYS A 145 -6.29 -18.66 0.73
CA LYS A 145 -6.97 -18.96 1.98
C LYS A 145 -6.75 -17.84 2.99
N ILE A 146 -7.83 -17.29 3.49
CA ILE A 146 -7.81 -16.36 4.63
C ILE A 146 -7.93 -17.21 5.90
N ASN A 147 -6.88 -17.23 6.69
CA ASN A 147 -6.80 -17.95 7.95
C ASN A 147 -7.74 -17.34 9.00
N ALA A 148 -8.12 -18.16 9.98
CA ALA A 148 -8.94 -17.71 11.12
C ALA A 148 -8.34 -16.46 11.78
N GLY A 149 -9.20 -15.47 12.09
CA GLY A 149 -8.79 -14.18 12.64
C GLY A 149 -8.29 -13.16 11.62
N GLY A 150 -8.23 -13.51 10.33
CA GLY A 150 -7.94 -12.55 9.26
C GLY A 150 -9.05 -11.51 9.13
N VAL A 151 -8.68 -10.26 8.95
CA VAL A 151 -9.64 -9.16 8.74
C VAL A 151 -10.14 -9.20 7.30
N ILE A 152 -11.44 -9.25 7.09
CA ILE A 152 -12.09 -9.35 5.78
C ILE A 152 -13.01 -8.15 5.58
N PHE A 153 -12.98 -7.58 4.36
CA PHE A 153 -13.90 -6.51 3.94
C PHE A 153 -14.67 -6.94 2.69
N ASN A 154 -15.99 -6.81 2.72
CA ASN A 154 -16.86 -7.03 1.57
C ASN A 154 -16.88 -5.79 0.67
N VAL A 155 -16.28 -5.92 -0.50
CA VAL A 155 -16.09 -4.86 -1.51
C VAL A 155 -16.84 -5.14 -2.81
N SER A 156 -17.94 -5.89 -2.73
CA SER A 156 -18.73 -6.31 -3.90
C SER A 156 -19.34 -5.15 -4.69
N ASP A 157 -19.41 -3.97 -4.12
CA ASP A 157 -19.91 -2.73 -4.72
C ASP A 157 -18.84 -1.91 -5.45
N MET A 158 -17.60 -2.40 -5.52
CA MET A 158 -16.47 -1.72 -6.16
C MET A 158 -15.96 -2.52 -7.36
N ASP A 159 -15.50 -1.80 -8.39
CA ASP A 159 -14.84 -2.40 -9.55
C ASP A 159 -13.51 -3.05 -9.15
N VAL A 160 -13.11 -4.10 -9.87
CA VAL A 160 -11.91 -4.88 -9.56
C VAL A 160 -10.63 -4.03 -9.50
N ASP A 161 -10.49 -3.02 -10.36
CA ASP A 161 -9.34 -2.14 -10.39
C ASP A 161 -9.28 -1.22 -9.17
N LEU A 162 -10.43 -0.74 -8.68
CA LEU A 162 -10.49 0.00 -7.41
C LEU A 162 -10.18 -0.91 -6.22
N ARG A 163 -10.70 -2.14 -6.22
CA ARG A 163 -10.46 -3.11 -5.14
C ARG A 163 -8.97 -3.40 -4.96
N THR A 164 -8.22 -3.52 -6.06
CA THR A 164 -6.76 -3.75 -6.05
C THR A 164 -5.98 -2.57 -5.46
N LEU A 165 -6.55 -1.37 -5.49
CA LEU A 165 -5.93 -0.18 -4.93
C LEU A 165 -6.26 0.05 -3.44
N ILE A 166 -7.12 -0.76 -2.82
CA ILE A 166 -7.56 -0.53 -1.44
C ILE A 166 -6.37 -0.67 -0.48
N GLU A 167 -5.61 -1.78 -0.57
CA GLU A 167 -4.47 -2.01 0.33
C GLU A 167 -3.45 -0.87 0.28
N PRO A 168 -2.85 -0.51 -0.88
CA PRO A 168 -1.89 0.59 -0.92
C PRO A 168 -2.51 1.96 -0.57
N THR A 169 -3.84 2.12 -0.73
CA THR A 169 -4.52 3.33 -0.26
C THR A 169 -4.68 3.32 1.27
N ALA A 170 -4.87 2.16 1.91
CA ALA A 170 -4.89 2.06 3.37
C ALA A 170 -3.55 2.49 3.99
N VAL A 171 -2.42 2.13 3.37
CA VAL A 171 -1.08 2.60 3.79
C VAL A 171 -1.00 4.12 3.79
N VAL A 172 -1.48 4.79 2.74
CA VAL A 172 -1.40 6.26 2.67
C VAL A 172 -2.45 6.96 3.52
N VAL A 173 -3.61 6.35 3.74
CA VAL A 173 -4.61 6.81 4.71
C VAL A 173 -4.00 6.80 6.11
N HIS A 174 -3.36 5.69 6.51
CA HIS A 174 -2.66 5.60 7.78
C HIS A 174 -1.61 6.71 7.94
N ALA A 175 -0.80 6.96 6.89
CA ALA A 175 0.17 8.05 6.91
C ALA A 175 -0.48 9.43 7.10
N VAL A 176 -1.67 9.65 6.54
CA VAL A 176 -2.43 10.90 6.74
C VAL A 176 -2.96 10.97 8.17
N GLU A 177 -3.47 9.87 8.75
CA GLU A 177 -3.90 9.85 10.15
C GLU A 177 -2.73 10.13 11.10
N LYS A 178 -1.56 9.51 10.89
CA LYS A 178 -0.33 9.83 11.64
C LYS A 178 0.09 11.30 11.45
N ALA A 179 -0.06 11.84 10.25
CA ALA A 179 0.23 13.25 10.00
C ALA A 179 -0.71 14.20 10.75
N LYS A 180 -1.99 13.85 10.94
CA LYS A 180 -2.96 14.64 11.73
C LYS A 180 -2.56 14.78 13.20
N GLU A 181 -1.81 13.85 13.76
CA GLU A 181 -1.29 13.95 15.14
C GLU A 181 -0.30 15.11 15.31
N VAL A 182 0.44 15.45 14.25
CA VAL A 182 1.50 16.47 14.28
C VAL A 182 1.16 17.72 13.48
N PHE A 183 0.10 17.69 12.66
CA PHE A 183 -0.28 18.78 11.78
C PHE A 183 -1.79 18.93 11.65
N ASN A 184 -2.28 20.16 11.85
CA ASN A 184 -3.67 20.50 11.60
C ASN A 184 -3.85 21.00 10.15
N PHE A 185 -4.40 20.14 9.31
CA PHE A 185 -4.68 20.46 7.91
C PHE A 185 -5.73 21.57 7.78
N LYS A 186 -5.39 22.62 7.02
CA LYS A 186 -6.29 23.74 6.72
C LYS A 186 -6.45 23.87 5.22
N HIS A 187 -7.57 24.39 4.77
CA HIS A 187 -7.87 24.59 3.34
C HIS A 187 -6.73 25.29 2.56
N GLY A 188 -6.03 26.23 3.16
CA GLY A 188 -4.91 26.96 2.55
C GLY A 188 -3.53 26.34 2.78
N SER A 189 -3.43 25.18 3.44
CA SER A 189 -2.14 24.52 3.70
C SER A 189 -1.46 24.09 2.41
N TYR A 190 -0.15 24.30 2.34
CA TYR A 190 0.71 23.73 1.31
C TYR A 190 1.19 22.36 1.76
N VAL A 191 0.74 21.31 1.06
CA VAL A 191 1.15 19.92 1.30
C VAL A 191 2.09 19.50 0.20
N LEU A 192 3.29 19.07 0.58
CA LEU A 192 4.32 18.58 -0.35
C LEU A 192 4.40 17.07 -0.31
N ILE A 193 4.40 16.44 -1.47
CA ILE A 193 4.57 15.00 -1.64
C ILE A 193 5.86 14.78 -2.42
N GLN A 194 6.85 14.20 -1.76
CA GLN A 194 8.14 13.87 -2.34
C GLN A 194 8.16 12.41 -2.78
N GLY A 195 8.26 12.20 -4.09
CA GLY A 195 8.12 10.90 -4.74
C GLY A 195 6.69 10.68 -5.26
N CYS A 196 6.55 10.61 -6.59
CA CYS A 196 5.30 10.40 -7.30
C CYS A 196 5.22 8.96 -7.88
N GLY A 197 5.71 7.97 -7.14
CA GLY A 197 5.40 6.55 -7.37
C GLY A 197 3.96 6.23 -6.98
N PRO A 198 3.52 4.97 -7.06
CA PRO A 198 2.14 4.57 -6.74
C PRO A 198 1.68 5.09 -5.37
N ILE A 199 2.48 4.94 -4.33
CA ILE A 199 2.18 5.41 -2.97
C ILE A 199 2.03 6.93 -2.92
N GLY A 200 2.98 7.69 -3.51
CA GLY A 200 2.88 9.15 -3.53
C GLY A 200 1.67 9.66 -4.32
N LEU A 201 1.28 8.99 -5.41
CA LEU A 201 0.11 9.34 -6.20
C LEU A 201 -1.21 9.00 -5.50
N LEU A 202 -1.28 7.88 -4.78
CA LEU A 202 -2.42 7.55 -3.92
C LEU A 202 -2.54 8.50 -2.73
N LEU A 203 -1.40 8.86 -2.10
CA LEU A 203 -1.37 9.87 -1.05
C LEU A 203 -1.85 11.23 -1.56
N LEU A 204 -1.42 11.64 -2.76
CA LEU A 204 -1.90 12.85 -3.42
C LEU A 204 -3.42 12.81 -3.59
N THR A 205 -3.95 11.69 -4.06
CA THR A 205 -5.39 11.47 -4.22
C THR A 205 -6.10 11.60 -2.88
N THR A 206 -5.60 10.96 -1.82
CA THR A 206 -6.15 11.03 -0.46
C THR A 206 -6.18 12.46 0.06
N VAL A 207 -5.08 13.19 -0.03
CA VAL A 207 -5.00 14.60 0.39
C VAL A 207 -5.93 15.47 -0.45
N ARG A 208 -6.09 15.17 -1.74
CA ARG A 208 -6.98 15.89 -2.64
C ARG A 208 -8.46 15.67 -2.29
N THR A 209 -8.87 14.44 -1.95
CA THR A 209 -10.25 14.16 -1.52
C THR A 209 -10.59 14.83 -0.20
N MET A 210 -9.63 15.04 0.71
CA MET A 210 -9.79 15.84 1.93
C MET A 210 -10.06 17.33 1.66
N GLY A 211 -10.00 17.79 0.41
CA GLY A 211 -10.24 19.18 0.03
C GLY A 211 -9.00 20.09 0.08
N ILE A 212 -7.81 19.54 0.30
CA ILE A 212 -6.55 20.29 0.23
C ILE A 212 -6.29 20.69 -1.24
N ARG A 213 -6.08 21.98 -1.46
CA ARG A 213 -5.90 22.54 -2.80
C ARG A 213 -4.43 22.66 -3.18
N ASN A 214 -3.60 23.19 -2.29
CA ASN A 214 -2.21 23.53 -2.58
C ASN A 214 -1.30 22.30 -2.40
N ILE A 215 -1.37 21.37 -3.34
CA ILE A 215 -0.54 20.14 -3.34
C ILE A 215 0.65 20.38 -4.26
N ILE A 216 1.86 20.19 -3.74
CA ILE A 216 3.13 20.29 -4.45
C ILE A 216 3.70 18.87 -4.61
N ALA A 217 3.73 18.37 -5.83
CA ALA A 217 4.32 17.06 -6.17
C ALA A 217 5.77 17.26 -6.62
N VAL A 218 6.71 16.55 -6.01
CA VAL A 218 8.15 16.63 -6.31
C VAL A 218 8.64 15.25 -6.75
N ASP A 219 9.14 15.13 -7.96
CA ASP A 219 9.73 13.91 -8.53
C ASP A 219 10.81 14.26 -9.55
N GLY A 220 11.60 13.29 -10.02
CA GLY A 220 12.56 13.46 -11.12
C GLY A 220 12.05 12.96 -12.47
N ASP A 221 10.86 12.35 -12.52
CA ASP A 221 10.26 11.77 -13.72
C ASP A 221 9.03 12.60 -14.16
N ASN A 222 9.11 13.13 -15.39
CA ASN A 222 8.04 13.96 -15.93
C ASN A 222 6.73 13.17 -16.14
N ASN A 223 6.77 11.88 -16.46
CA ASN A 223 5.55 11.07 -16.63
C ASN A 223 4.82 10.94 -15.30
N ARG A 224 5.54 10.73 -14.19
CA ARG A 224 4.99 10.67 -12.84
C ARG A 224 4.42 12.02 -12.42
N LEU A 225 5.08 13.12 -12.74
CA LEU A 225 4.57 14.47 -12.50
C LEU A 225 3.31 14.78 -13.32
N GLU A 226 3.22 14.30 -14.56
CA GLU A 226 1.97 14.40 -15.33
C GLU A 226 0.82 13.60 -14.70
N TRP A 227 1.08 12.42 -14.14
CA TRP A 227 0.09 11.70 -13.35
C TRP A 227 -0.31 12.47 -12.08
N ALA A 228 0.65 13.08 -11.39
CA ALA A 228 0.35 13.94 -10.26
C ALA A 228 -0.60 15.09 -10.63
N LYS A 229 -0.38 15.73 -11.79
CA LYS A 229 -1.31 16.77 -12.30
C LYS A 229 -2.71 16.21 -12.56
N LYS A 230 -2.82 15.07 -13.24
CA LYS A 230 -4.11 14.41 -13.54
C LYS A 230 -4.89 14.07 -12.26
N LEU A 231 -4.20 13.70 -11.18
CA LEU A 231 -4.79 13.39 -9.88
C LEU A 231 -5.00 14.64 -9.00
N GLY A 232 -4.66 15.83 -9.48
CA GLY A 232 -5.02 17.10 -8.86
C GLY A 232 -3.90 17.80 -8.11
N ALA A 233 -2.63 17.50 -8.36
CA ALA A 233 -1.52 18.35 -7.91
C ALA A 233 -1.67 19.75 -8.49
N HIS A 234 -1.57 20.76 -7.63
CA HIS A 234 -1.63 22.16 -8.06
C HIS A 234 -0.28 22.62 -8.63
N TYR A 235 0.80 22.08 -8.09
CA TYR A 235 2.16 22.38 -8.52
C TYR A 235 2.95 21.08 -8.70
N THR A 236 3.80 21.06 -9.71
CA THR A 236 4.77 19.98 -9.94
C THR A 236 6.17 20.55 -10.02
N VAL A 237 7.15 19.86 -9.47
CA VAL A 237 8.56 20.28 -9.44
C VAL A 237 9.41 19.10 -9.83
N ASN A 238 10.18 19.24 -10.92
CA ASN A 238 11.14 18.24 -11.36
C ASN A 238 12.53 18.61 -10.82
N PHE A 239 13.02 17.86 -9.82
CA PHE A 239 14.32 18.12 -9.19
C PHE A 239 15.51 17.80 -10.10
N MET A 240 15.31 17.14 -11.24
CA MET A 240 16.35 16.90 -12.25
C MET A 240 16.51 18.10 -13.21
N GLU A 241 15.50 18.97 -13.30
CA GLU A 241 15.46 20.06 -14.27
C GLU A 241 15.61 21.44 -13.63
N GLU A 242 15.29 21.57 -12.32
CA GLU A 242 15.32 22.86 -11.62
C GLU A 242 15.76 22.70 -10.15
N ASP A 243 16.16 23.80 -9.52
CA ASP A 243 16.39 23.85 -8.07
C ASP A 243 15.05 23.71 -7.34
N ALA A 244 14.73 22.47 -6.95
CA ALA A 244 13.48 22.14 -6.32
C ALA A 244 13.27 22.88 -4.99
N ILE A 245 14.33 23.13 -4.21
CA ILE A 245 14.23 23.84 -2.92
C ILE A 245 13.80 25.28 -3.16
N ARG A 246 14.45 25.95 -4.12
CA ARG A 246 14.10 27.31 -4.51
C ARG A 246 12.68 27.35 -5.08
N LYS A 247 12.34 26.43 -5.97
CA LYS A 247 10.99 26.37 -6.58
C LYS A 247 9.88 26.21 -5.55
N VAL A 248 10.03 25.32 -4.57
CA VAL A 248 9.05 25.14 -3.47
C VAL A 248 8.93 26.42 -2.66
N LYS A 249 10.02 27.14 -2.38
CA LYS A 249 9.97 28.45 -1.72
C LYS A 249 9.24 29.49 -2.55
N ASP A 250 9.50 29.56 -3.84
CA ASP A 250 8.83 30.51 -4.74
C ASP A 250 7.31 30.26 -4.75
N ILE A 251 6.87 28.98 -4.86
CA ILE A 251 5.47 28.56 -4.79
C ILE A 251 4.83 28.99 -3.46
N THR A 252 5.58 28.93 -2.36
CA THR A 252 5.08 29.17 -1.01
C THR A 252 5.41 30.57 -0.46
N ASN A 253 5.70 31.54 -1.35
CA ASN A 253 6.06 32.91 -0.98
C ASN A 253 7.25 32.99 0.00
N GLY A 254 8.30 32.22 -0.25
CA GLY A 254 9.54 32.17 0.52
C GLY A 254 9.51 31.30 1.78
N ARG A 255 8.34 30.77 2.19
CA ARG A 255 8.18 30.09 3.47
C ARG A 255 8.62 28.62 3.46
N GLY A 256 8.25 27.87 2.45
CA GLY A 256 8.27 26.41 2.38
C GLY A 256 6.90 25.78 2.65
N ALA A 257 6.78 24.47 2.46
CA ALA A 257 5.55 23.70 2.66
C ALA A 257 5.16 23.60 4.15
N ASP A 258 3.87 23.57 4.43
CA ASP A 258 3.34 23.41 5.79
C ASP A 258 3.48 21.97 6.29
N MET A 259 3.19 21.01 5.42
CA MET A 259 3.32 19.57 5.67
C MET A 259 4.02 18.91 4.49
N GLY A 260 4.94 17.98 4.77
CA GLY A 260 5.62 17.15 3.77
C GLY A 260 5.45 15.68 4.03
N PHE A 261 5.25 14.91 2.96
CA PHE A 261 5.25 13.46 2.99
C PHE A 261 6.44 12.94 2.18
N GLN A 262 7.27 12.10 2.79
CA GLN A 262 8.39 11.44 2.13
C GLN A 262 7.97 10.03 1.70
N CYS A 263 7.84 9.82 0.37
CA CYS A 263 7.32 8.59 -0.23
C CYS A 263 8.36 7.84 -1.07
N THR A 264 9.67 8.07 -0.82
CA THR A 264 10.74 7.41 -1.56
C THR A 264 11.66 6.62 -0.64
N GLY A 265 12.25 5.53 -1.12
CA GLY A 265 13.31 4.80 -0.40
C GLY A 265 14.71 5.40 -0.59
N SER A 266 14.84 6.70 -0.89
CA SER A 266 16.14 7.34 -1.13
C SER A 266 16.66 8.07 0.11
N PRO A 267 17.84 7.68 0.67
CA PRO A 267 18.45 8.39 1.81
C PRO A 267 18.66 9.88 1.55
N LYS A 268 19.01 10.26 0.32
CA LYS A 268 19.15 11.66 -0.07
C LYS A 268 17.80 12.41 -0.03
N ALA A 269 16.73 11.78 -0.44
CA ALA A 269 15.39 12.38 -0.40
C ALA A 269 14.94 12.57 1.05
N ALA A 270 15.16 11.58 1.94
CA ALA A 270 14.80 11.64 3.34
C ALA A 270 15.49 12.81 4.09
N SER A 271 16.71 13.19 3.73
CA SER A 271 17.34 14.41 4.27
C SER A 271 16.89 15.69 3.56
N THR A 272 16.59 15.61 2.28
CA THR A 272 16.21 16.80 1.50
C THR A 272 14.84 17.35 1.88
N ILE A 273 13.91 16.51 2.31
CA ILE A 273 12.56 16.95 2.66
C ILE A 273 12.54 18.05 3.72
N PHE A 274 13.45 18.03 4.69
CA PHE A 274 13.59 19.07 5.71
C PHE A 274 13.80 20.47 5.10
N LYS A 275 14.43 20.56 3.93
CA LYS A 275 14.70 21.82 3.23
C LYS A 275 13.46 22.41 2.56
N TYR A 276 12.48 21.57 2.23
CA TYR A 276 11.21 22.02 1.66
C TYR A 276 10.24 22.55 2.71
N ILE A 277 10.36 22.09 3.96
CA ILE A 277 9.42 22.40 5.04
C ILE A 277 9.75 23.76 5.67
N ARG A 278 8.70 24.55 5.94
CA ARG A 278 8.82 25.83 6.63
C ARG A 278 9.16 25.68 8.12
N ARG A 279 9.50 26.78 8.77
CA ARG A 279 9.58 26.84 10.24
C ARG A 279 8.19 26.56 10.85
N GLY A 280 8.17 25.74 11.90
CA GLY A 280 6.94 25.26 12.54
C GLY A 280 6.08 24.36 11.64
N GLY A 281 6.66 23.79 10.58
CA GLY A 281 5.99 22.81 9.72
C GLY A 281 6.13 21.39 10.25
N SER A 282 5.60 20.43 9.51
CA SER A 282 5.62 19.02 9.89
C SER A 282 5.99 18.11 8.71
N MET A 283 6.47 16.92 8.99
CA MET A 283 6.66 15.88 7.98
C MET A 283 6.26 14.50 8.50
N CYS A 284 5.85 13.64 7.55
CA CYS A 284 5.63 12.22 7.76
C CYS A 284 6.57 11.42 6.86
N GLU A 285 7.28 10.48 7.45
CA GLU A 285 8.15 9.53 6.78
C GLU A 285 7.38 8.22 6.56
N LEU A 286 7.21 7.80 5.31
CA LEU A 286 6.60 6.52 4.92
C LEU A 286 7.34 5.82 3.78
N GLY A 287 8.43 6.38 3.28
CA GLY A 287 9.18 5.84 2.15
C GLY A 287 10.19 4.75 2.50
N PHE A 288 10.58 4.65 3.76
CA PHE A 288 11.57 3.68 4.24
C PHE A 288 10.91 2.46 4.89
N PHE A 289 10.14 1.70 4.12
CA PHE A 289 9.57 0.42 4.57
C PHE A 289 10.61 -0.72 4.62
N THR A 290 11.82 -0.51 4.09
CA THR A 290 13.00 -1.37 4.24
C THR A 290 14.21 -0.53 4.59
N ASN A 291 15.26 -1.17 5.15
CA ASN A 291 16.53 -0.50 5.40
C ASN A 291 17.29 -0.27 4.08
N ASN A 292 17.15 0.92 3.50
CA ASN A 292 17.84 1.33 2.29
C ASN A 292 19.12 2.16 2.57
N GLY A 293 19.64 2.09 3.80
CA GLY A 293 20.83 2.79 4.25
C GLY A 293 20.55 4.08 5.01
N ASP A 294 21.63 4.69 5.49
CA ASP A 294 21.61 5.85 6.37
C ASP A 294 21.50 7.16 5.60
N THR A 295 20.96 8.17 6.27
CA THR A 295 20.97 9.56 5.80
C THR A 295 21.53 10.49 6.89
N THR A 296 21.95 11.68 6.47
CA THR A 296 22.44 12.71 7.40
C THR A 296 21.63 13.99 7.24
N TYR A 297 21.38 14.68 8.34
CA TYR A 297 20.77 16.00 8.38
C TYR A 297 21.51 16.89 9.38
N ASN A 298 21.38 18.21 9.25
CA ASN A 298 21.92 19.14 10.21
C ASN A 298 20.91 19.38 11.33
N PRO A 299 21.16 18.91 12.58
CA PRO A 299 20.16 19.02 13.65
C PRO A 299 19.72 20.46 13.93
N HIS A 300 20.62 21.43 13.77
CA HIS A 300 20.29 22.84 13.98
C HIS A 300 19.47 23.42 12.81
N LEU A 301 19.99 23.32 11.56
CA LEU A 301 19.38 23.99 10.39
C LEU A 301 18.13 23.29 9.88
N ASP A 302 18.12 21.97 9.93
CA ASP A 302 17.05 21.15 9.32
C ASP A 302 15.93 20.84 10.32
N PHE A 303 16.21 20.85 11.62
CA PHE A 303 15.27 20.40 12.65
C PHE A 303 15.02 21.44 13.75
N CYS A 304 16.00 21.69 14.67
CA CYS A 304 15.75 22.47 15.88
C CYS A 304 15.38 23.93 15.61
N ASN A 305 16.13 24.63 14.77
CA ASN A 305 15.87 26.03 14.44
C ASN A 305 14.53 26.25 13.70
N LYS A 306 14.01 25.21 13.08
CA LYS A 306 12.71 25.25 12.41
C LYS A 306 11.55 24.76 13.27
N GLU A 307 11.82 24.10 14.41
CA GLU A 307 10.80 23.45 15.24
C GLU A 307 9.92 22.51 14.42
N ILE A 308 10.53 21.68 13.53
CA ILE A 308 9.80 20.73 12.69
C ILE A 308 9.29 19.57 13.56
N LYS A 309 8.03 19.21 13.36
CA LYS A 309 7.45 17.99 13.92
C LYS A 309 7.59 16.86 12.91
N VAL A 310 8.03 15.70 13.38
CA VAL A 310 8.27 14.51 12.57
C VAL A 310 7.43 13.36 13.10
N THR A 311 6.77 12.63 12.21
CA THR A 311 6.12 11.36 12.51
C THR A 311 6.54 10.32 11.48
N GLY A 312 6.53 9.03 11.87
CA GLY A 312 6.65 7.90 10.95
C GLY A 312 5.29 7.27 10.72
N SER A 313 5.16 6.55 9.61
CA SER A 313 3.99 5.72 9.32
C SER A 313 4.44 4.32 8.92
N TRP A 314 3.81 3.31 9.50
CA TRP A 314 4.13 1.90 9.27
C TRP A 314 2.86 1.10 9.06
N THR A 315 2.77 0.37 7.94
CA THR A 315 1.61 -0.46 7.59
C THR A 315 0.27 0.31 7.66
N TYR A 316 -0.77 -0.28 8.25
CA TYR A 316 -2.13 0.26 8.38
C TYR A 316 -2.90 -0.44 9.49
N GLN A 317 -3.97 0.19 9.95
CA GLN A 317 -4.99 -0.42 10.80
C GLN A 317 -6.21 -0.87 9.97
N ALA A 318 -7.07 -1.71 10.56
CA ALA A 318 -8.27 -2.17 9.88
C ALA A 318 -9.21 -1.02 9.47
N ASP A 319 -9.34 0.02 10.30
CA ASP A 319 -10.18 1.19 10.00
C ASP A 319 -9.65 1.99 8.80
N ASP A 320 -8.33 2.00 8.56
CA ASP A 320 -7.74 2.68 7.41
C ASP A 320 -8.22 2.10 6.07
N TRP A 321 -8.58 0.81 6.05
CA TRP A 321 -9.14 0.15 4.85
C TRP A 321 -10.49 0.72 4.46
N VAL A 322 -11.32 1.05 5.42
CA VAL A 322 -12.63 1.66 5.14
C VAL A 322 -12.49 3.06 4.64
N HIS A 323 -11.64 3.85 5.29
CA HIS A 323 -11.31 5.18 4.80
C HIS A 323 -10.66 5.12 3.41
N ALA A 324 -9.84 4.10 3.10
CA ALA A 324 -9.29 3.87 1.77
C ALA A 324 -10.39 3.61 0.71
N MET A 325 -11.39 2.78 1.05
CA MET A 325 -12.54 2.56 0.16
C MET A 325 -13.31 3.86 -0.11
N ASP A 326 -13.53 4.68 0.93
CA ASP A 326 -14.20 5.98 0.80
C ASP A 326 -13.38 6.95 -0.07
N VAL A 327 -12.06 7.02 0.14
CA VAL A 327 -11.15 7.83 -0.69
C VAL A 327 -11.22 7.42 -2.15
N LEU A 328 -11.20 6.12 -2.46
CA LEU A 328 -11.23 5.63 -3.83
C LEU A 328 -12.57 5.88 -4.51
N LYS A 329 -13.69 5.70 -3.81
CA LYS A 329 -15.04 6.03 -4.30
C LYS A 329 -15.18 7.52 -4.56
N GLU A 330 -14.77 8.35 -3.60
CA GLU A 330 -14.78 9.81 -3.73
C GLU A 330 -13.91 10.29 -4.90
N ALA A 331 -12.72 9.68 -5.08
CA ALA A 331 -11.84 10.00 -6.20
C ALA A 331 -12.53 9.70 -7.54
N GLN A 332 -13.19 8.54 -7.65
CA GLN A 332 -13.94 8.14 -8.85
C GLN A 332 -15.11 9.10 -9.11
N GLU A 333 -15.89 9.44 -8.09
CA GLU A 333 -17.02 10.38 -8.19
C GLU A 333 -16.59 11.77 -8.64
N ARG A 334 -15.40 12.21 -8.22
CA ARG A 334 -14.77 13.47 -8.66
C ARG A 334 -14.12 13.40 -10.04
N GLY A 335 -14.14 12.24 -10.69
CA GLY A 335 -13.54 12.03 -12.01
C GLY A 335 -12.00 12.00 -12.00
N LEU A 336 -11.37 11.74 -10.84
CA LEU A 336 -9.93 11.53 -10.78
C LEU A 336 -9.57 10.14 -11.35
N PRO A 337 -8.60 10.04 -12.28
CA PRO A 337 -8.34 8.79 -13.00
C PRO A 337 -7.48 7.81 -12.17
N VAL A 338 -7.90 7.50 -10.95
CA VAL A 338 -7.10 6.70 -10.00
C VAL A 338 -6.83 5.28 -10.49
N THR A 339 -7.79 4.64 -11.18
CA THR A 339 -7.61 3.29 -11.76
C THR A 339 -6.59 3.26 -12.89
N GLY A 340 -6.33 4.39 -13.54
CA GLY A 340 -5.27 4.53 -14.54
C GLY A 340 -3.86 4.34 -13.96
N LEU A 341 -3.70 4.30 -12.64
CA LEU A 341 -2.44 3.91 -12.00
C LEU A 341 -2.08 2.44 -12.25
N LEU A 342 -3.07 1.56 -12.55
CA LEU A 342 -2.84 0.16 -12.93
C LEU A 342 -2.41 0.10 -14.40
N THR A 343 -1.12 0.35 -14.66
CA THR A 343 -0.61 0.56 -16.02
C THR A 343 -0.39 -0.72 -16.82
N HIS A 344 -0.12 -1.84 -16.16
CA HIS A 344 0.18 -3.12 -16.80
C HIS A 344 -0.48 -4.27 -16.05
N LYS A 345 -1.04 -5.21 -16.80
CA LYS A 345 -1.64 -6.44 -16.26
C LYS A 345 -0.99 -7.65 -16.91
N TYR A 346 -0.58 -8.61 -16.08
CA TYR A 346 0.08 -9.84 -16.50
C TYR A 346 -0.68 -11.06 -15.98
N PRO A 347 -0.79 -12.14 -16.76
CA PRO A 347 -1.26 -13.41 -16.24
C PRO A 347 -0.28 -13.99 -15.21
N LEU A 348 -0.78 -14.81 -14.27
CA LEU A 348 0.03 -15.44 -13.21
C LEU A 348 1.28 -16.14 -13.76
N ALA A 349 1.14 -16.84 -14.88
CA ALA A 349 2.24 -17.55 -15.54
C ALA A 349 3.41 -16.62 -15.97
N LYS A 350 3.17 -15.30 -16.03
CA LYS A 350 4.16 -14.28 -16.40
C LYS A 350 4.65 -13.45 -15.22
N ILE A 351 4.57 -13.98 -14.01
CA ILE A 351 4.97 -13.26 -12.78
C ILE A 351 6.40 -12.70 -12.86
N ASN A 352 7.35 -13.43 -13.45
CA ASN A 352 8.72 -12.96 -13.60
C ASN A 352 8.85 -11.77 -14.57
N GLU A 353 8.00 -11.70 -15.61
CA GLU A 353 7.92 -10.55 -16.51
C GLU A 353 7.30 -9.34 -15.77
N ALA A 354 6.26 -9.58 -14.97
CA ALA A 354 5.60 -8.56 -14.16
C ALA A 354 6.57 -7.95 -13.12
N MET A 355 7.36 -8.78 -12.43
CA MET A 355 8.41 -8.32 -11.50
C MET A 355 9.47 -7.47 -12.20
N LYS A 356 9.95 -7.90 -13.36
CA LYS A 356 10.91 -7.12 -14.18
C LYS A 356 10.33 -5.79 -14.63
N MET A 357 9.06 -5.75 -15.04
CA MET A 357 8.37 -4.51 -15.42
C MET A 357 8.28 -3.55 -14.21
N ASN A 358 7.93 -4.04 -13.03
CA ASN A 358 7.90 -3.23 -11.82
C ASN A 358 9.29 -2.64 -11.49
N MET A 359 10.34 -3.48 -11.57
CA MET A 359 11.73 -3.06 -11.33
C MET A 359 12.24 -2.03 -12.34
N SER A 360 11.75 -2.06 -13.58
CA SER A 360 12.15 -1.09 -14.61
C SER A 360 11.67 0.34 -14.33
N MET A 361 10.73 0.50 -13.41
CA MET A 361 10.05 1.76 -13.07
C MET A 361 9.35 2.45 -14.26
N GLN A 362 9.14 1.73 -15.39
CA GLN A 362 8.44 2.25 -16.57
C GLN A 362 6.91 2.24 -16.39
N GLY A 363 6.40 1.38 -15.50
CA GLY A 363 5.01 1.38 -15.06
C GLY A 363 4.82 2.09 -13.72
N LEU A 364 3.55 2.26 -13.33
CA LEU A 364 3.18 2.72 -11.99
C LEU A 364 2.83 1.50 -11.12
N LYS A 365 1.58 1.05 -11.12
CA LYS A 365 1.17 -0.17 -10.43
C LYS A 365 1.05 -1.31 -11.46
N ILE A 366 1.82 -2.36 -11.27
CA ILE A 366 1.77 -3.57 -12.07
C ILE A 366 0.84 -4.55 -11.38
N VAL A 367 0.03 -5.27 -12.15
CA VAL A 367 -0.99 -6.18 -11.65
C VAL A 367 -0.77 -7.58 -12.19
N VAL A 368 -0.96 -8.57 -11.35
CA VAL A 368 -1.00 -10.01 -11.70
C VAL A 368 -2.45 -10.47 -11.61
N LEU A 369 -2.91 -11.18 -12.65
CA LEU A 369 -4.26 -11.72 -12.74
C LEU A 369 -4.28 -13.13 -12.16
N GLY A 370 -5.25 -13.41 -11.27
CA GLY A 370 -5.61 -14.76 -10.89
C GLY A 370 -6.41 -15.38 -12.05
N GLU A 371 -5.92 -16.40 -12.66
CA GLU A 371 -6.55 -17.04 -13.85
C GLU A 371 -7.58 -18.11 -13.48
#